data_783c6a8f54519ff94aeea6c1a5ab6eee
#
_entry.id   783c6a8f54519ff94aeea6c1a5ab6eee
#
_cell.length_a   1.000
_cell.length_b   1.000
_cell.length_c   1.000
_cell.angle_alpha   90.00
_cell.angle_beta   90.00
_cell.angle_gamma   90.00
#
_symmetry.space_group_name_H-M   'P 1'
#
loop_
_entity.id
_entity.type
_entity.pdbx_description
1 polymer ?
#
loop_
_entity_poly.entity_id
_entity_poly.type
_entity_poly.pdbx_seq_one_letter_code
_entity_poly.pdbx_strand_id
1 'polypeptide(L)'
;MITKDALVQVSEIVSHASCPDGIGAAMIATAAYVSTGMRPPPTNFVQYGTRAHDDMVSHPRQLFLDITPPKGRWEEWRGLSPIVLDHHESAMHVVQGLNGVYGDSDHSGAMLAFANVMVPLVSMPSEEFEAWQRFAHLCMVRDTWKTASPDWAEACALAHALLLQGQRWGVNAAIVGKLPLAELLNLGRKLHDKIMRQSKGVVRNSLRRNLSIGSRDVKLAIFNHADGGTVSDIAHYVMDEMPCDIVVAYFYVYEDDDTRCVVSVRSNGAISASDLARSFGGGGQSKAAGFRIAGDMSPNSIIQVVTKRIAELNQ
;
A
#
# COMPACT_ATOMS: atom_id res chain seq x y z
N MET A 1 -10.03 22.69 0.36
CA MET A 1 -11.13 21.77 0.01
C MET A 1 -11.17 21.68 -1.50
N ILE A 2 -11.17 20.47 -2.07
CA ILE A 2 -11.20 20.25 -3.52
C ILE A 2 -12.61 20.60 -4.02
N THR A 3 -12.69 21.40 -5.06
CA THR A 3 -13.98 21.82 -5.62
C THR A 3 -14.49 20.83 -6.66
N LYS A 4 -15.81 20.76 -6.85
CA LYS A 4 -16.43 19.97 -7.90
C LYS A 4 -15.88 20.34 -9.31
N ASP A 5 -15.68 21.62 -9.56
CA ASP A 5 -15.16 22.12 -10.84
C ASP A 5 -13.74 21.62 -11.12
N ALA A 6 -12.91 21.53 -10.10
CA ALA A 6 -11.57 20.95 -10.25
C ALA A 6 -11.63 19.45 -10.58
N LEU A 7 -12.54 18.71 -9.92
CA LEU A 7 -12.72 17.28 -10.16
C LEU A 7 -13.25 17.00 -11.57
N VAL A 8 -14.23 17.78 -12.05
CA VAL A 8 -14.79 17.62 -13.42
C VAL A 8 -13.72 17.78 -14.51
N GLN A 9 -12.63 18.48 -14.21
CA GLN A 9 -11.56 18.74 -15.16
C GLN A 9 -10.38 17.73 -15.07
N VAL A 10 -10.45 16.72 -14.20
CA VAL A 10 -9.41 15.70 -14.09
C VAL A 10 -9.21 14.98 -15.42
N SER A 11 -7.97 14.90 -15.88
CA SER A 11 -7.60 14.29 -17.16
C SER A 11 -7.23 12.80 -17.03
N GLU A 12 -6.68 12.42 -15.87
CA GLU A 12 -6.20 11.08 -15.57
C GLU A 12 -6.22 10.83 -14.06
N ILE A 13 -6.54 9.61 -13.66
CA ILE A 13 -6.37 9.11 -12.30
C ILE A 13 -5.09 8.31 -12.26
N VAL A 14 -4.19 8.64 -11.33
CA VAL A 14 -2.97 7.87 -11.03
C VAL A 14 -3.14 7.28 -9.65
N SER A 15 -3.07 5.96 -9.52
CA SER A 15 -3.28 5.28 -8.24
C SER A 15 -2.22 4.26 -7.92
N HIS A 16 -2.03 3.98 -6.62
CA HIS A 16 -1.02 3.04 -6.13
C HIS A 16 -1.35 1.60 -6.58
N ALA A 17 -0.41 1.00 -7.30
CA ALA A 17 -0.56 -0.34 -7.84
C ALA A 17 -0.35 -1.42 -6.77
N SER A 18 -1.01 -2.57 -6.95
CA SER A 18 -0.81 -3.76 -6.10
C SER A 18 -1.02 -3.51 -4.61
N CYS A 19 -1.77 -2.46 -4.28
CA CYS A 19 -2.17 -2.08 -2.93
C CYS A 19 -3.70 -2.10 -2.83
N PRO A 20 -4.31 -2.77 -1.83
CA PRO A 20 -5.77 -2.76 -1.65
C PRO A 20 -6.33 -1.36 -1.48
N ASP A 21 -5.60 -0.48 -0.79
CA ASP A 21 -6.01 0.90 -0.56
C ASP A 21 -5.99 1.72 -1.84
N GLY A 22 -4.91 1.65 -2.62
CA GLY A 22 -4.84 2.31 -3.93
C GLY A 22 -5.90 1.78 -4.92
N ILE A 23 -6.16 0.46 -4.94
CA ILE A 23 -7.25 -0.12 -5.75
C ILE A 23 -8.60 0.43 -5.27
N GLY A 24 -8.82 0.47 -3.96
CA GLY A 24 -10.04 1.00 -3.33
C GLY A 24 -10.26 2.49 -3.66
N ALA A 25 -9.20 3.30 -3.57
CA ALA A 25 -9.23 4.72 -3.90
C ALA A 25 -9.64 4.97 -5.36
N ALA A 26 -9.04 4.21 -6.29
CA ALA A 26 -9.39 4.28 -7.71
C ALA A 26 -10.83 3.84 -7.99
N MET A 27 -11.32 2.78 -7.33
CA MET A 27 -12.71 2.33 -7.43
C MET A 27 -13.69 3.41 -6.97
N ILE A 28 -13.44 4.02 -5.81
CA ILE A 28 -14.25 5.09 -5.24
C ILE A 28 -14.30 6.29 -6.18
N ALA A 29 -13.15 6.74 -6.66
CA ALA A 29 -13.09 7.85 -7.60
C ALA A 29 -13.86 7.55 -8.90
N THR A 30 -13.65 6.37 -9.48
CA THR A 30 -14.35 5.92 -10.69
C THR A 30 -15.87 5.91 -10.49
N ALA A 31 -16.36 5.31 -9.40
CA ALA A 31 -17.78 5.27 -9.07
C ALA A 31 -18.38 6.67 -8.89
N ALA A 32 -17.63 7.59 -8.27
CA ALA A 32 -18.06 8.97 -8.12
C ALA A 32 -18.34 9.65 -9.48
N TYR A 33 -17.45 9.49 -10.46
CA TYR A 33 -17.69 10.01 -11.81
C TYR A 33 -18.91 9.36 -12.48
N VAL A 34 -19.00 8.03 -12.42
CA VAL A 34 -20.13 7.28 -12.99
C VAL A 34 -21.45 7.73 -12.40
N SER A 35 -21.53 7.97 -11.10
CA SER A 35 -22.76 8.41 -10.41
C SER A 35 -23.29 9.73 -10.91
N THR A 36 -22.44 10.58 -11.49
CA THR A 36 -22.85 11.88 -12.09
C THR A 36 -23.19 11.77 -13.57
N GLY A 37 -23.12 10.57 -14.16
CA GLY A 37 -23.26 10.36 -15.60
C GLY A 37 -22.02 10.76 -16.41
N MET A 38 -20.93 11.13 -15.76
CA MET A 38 -19.68 11.48 -16.44
C MET A 38 -18.89 10.20 -16.77
N ARG A 39 -18.17 10.27 -17.88
CA ARG A 39 -17.15 9.26 -18.19
C ARG A 39 -15.99 9.42 -17.20
N PRO A 40 -15.62 8.38 -16.45
CA PRO A 40 -14.46 8.47 -15.57
C PRO A 40 -13.17 8.69 -16.37
N PRO A 41 -12.23 9.48 -15.84
CA PRO A 41 -10.91 9.61 -16.44
C PRO A 41 -10.19 8.25 -16.52
N PRO A 42 -9.30 8.05 -17.51
CA PRO A 42 -8.47 6.84 -17.54
C PRO A 42 -7.69 6.68 -16.25
N THR A 43 -7.59 5.45 -15.75
CA THR A 43 -6.85 5.13 -14.53
C THR A 43 -5.55 4.42 -14.86
N ASN A 44 -4.45 5.00 -14.40
CA ASN A 44 -3.11 4.44 -14.47
C ASN A 44 -2.66 4.00 -13.07
N PHE A 45 -2.21 2.75 -12.94
CA PHE A 45 -1.71 2.21 -11.69
C PHE A 45 -0.19 2.13 -11.73
N VAL A 46 0.46 2.76 -10.77
CA VAL A 46 1.91 2.80 -10.66
C VAL A 46 2.38 2.42 -9.26
N GLN A 47 3.58 1.88 -9.18
CA GLN A 47 4.17 1.42 -7.92
C GLN A 47 5.41 2.26 -7.61
N TYR A 48 5.54 2.72 -6.36
CA TYR A 48 6.75 3.40 -5.89
C TYR A 48 8.03 2.60 -6.20
N GLY A 49 9.08 3.31 -6.65
CA GLY A 49 10.38 2.71 -6.97
C GLY A 49 10.38 1.82 -8.21
N THR A 50 9.39 1.94 -9.08
CA THR A 50 9.40 1.32 -10.42
C THR A 50 9.73 2.35 -11.48
N ARG A 51 10.27 1.89 -12.60
CA ARG A 51 10.54 2.75 -13.75
C ARG A 51 9.28 3.47 -14.24
N ALA A 52 8.13 2.79 -14.21
CA ALA A 52 6.83 3.39 -14.58
C ALA A 52 6.45 4.59 -13.71
N HIS A 53 6.84 4.59 -12.41
CA HIS A 53 6.66 5.73 -11.53
C HIS A 53 7.73 6.80 -11.76
N ASP A 54 9.01 6.40 -11.82
CA ASP A 54 10.15 7.33 -11.90
C ASP A 54 10.17 8.10 -13.23
N ASP A 55 9.77 7.45 -14.33
CA ASP A 55 9.71 8.03 -15.69
C ASP A 55 8.31 8.61 -16.05
N MET A 56 7.40 8.70 -15.06
CA MET A 56 6.05 9.22 -15.28
C MET A 56 6.08 10.60 -15.94
N VAL A 57 5.20 10.80 -16.92
CA VAL A 57 5.06 12.09 -17.61
C VAL A 57 4.05 12.97 -16.86
N SER A 58 4.43 14.23 -16.67
CA SER A 58 3.55 15.22 -16.06
C SER A 58 2.47 15.69 -17.08
N HIS A 59 1.21 15.62 -16.66
CA HIS A 59 0.07 16.12 -17.43
C HIS A 59 -0.78 17.08 -16.59
N PRO A 60 -1.47 18.06 -17.22
CA PRO A 60 -2.38 18.91 -16.49
C PRO A 60 -3.52 18.12 -15.82
N ARG A 61 -3.83 18.49 -14.57
CA ARG A 61 -5.02 18.02 -13.84
C ARG A 61 -5.05 16.50 -13.60
N GLN A 62 -3.91 15.88 -13.35
CA GLN A 62 -3.84 14.51 -12.86
C GLN A 62 -4.35 14.43 -11.41
N LEU A 63 -5.11 13.39 -11.11
CA LEU A 63 -5.56 13.05 -9.75
C LEU A 63 -4.71 11.88 -9.23
N PHE A 64 -3.90 12.13 -8.22
CA PHE A 64 -3.07 11.14 -7.55
C PHE A 64 -3.80 10.62 -6.31
N LEU A 65 -3.92 9.30 -6.20
CA LEU A 65 -4.63 8.60 -5.12
C LEU A 65 -3.70 7.58 -4.47
N ASP A 66 -3.43 7.74 -3.18
CA ASP A 66 -2.55 6.85 -2.41
C ASP A 66 -1.11 6.77 -2.97
N ILE A 67 -0.74 7.73 -3.76
CA ILE A 67 0.57 7.87 -4.40
C ILE A 67 0.83 9.33 -4.76
N THR A 68 2.11 9.72 -4.83
CA THR A 68 2.51 11.05 -5.26
C THR A 68 3.30 11.00 -6.57
N PRO A 69 3.48 12.12 -7.27
CA PRO A 69 4.52 12.27 -8.27
C PRO A 69 5.91 11.88 -7.74
N PRO A 70 6.87 11.47 -8.61
CA PRO A 70 8.21 11.09 -8.20
C PRO A 70 8.89 12.19 -7.37
N LYS A 71 9.46 11.81 -6.21
CA LYS A 71 10.05 12.76 -5.25
C LYS A 71 11.11 13.69 -5.85
N GLY A 72 11.89 13.21 -6.80
CA GLY A 72 12.95 14.01 -7.45
C GLY A 72 12.44 14.93 -8.56
N ARG A 73 11.16 14.80 -8.95
CA ARG A 73 10.59 15.48 -10.12
C ARG A 73 9.23 16.12 -9.87
N TRP A 74 8.68 16.04 -8.67
CA TRP A 74 7.32 16.49 -8.36
C TRP A 74 7.06 17.97 -8.70
N GLU A 75 8.10 18.79 -8.76
CA GLU A 75 8.01 20.20 -9.14
C GLU A 75 7.52 20.40 -10.59
N GLU A 76 7.71 19.40 -11.46
CA GLU A 76 7.20 19.42 -12.82
C GLU A 76 5.66 19.52 -12.88
N TRP A 77 4.96 19.08 -11.81
CA TRP A 77 3.50 19.20 -11.67
C TRP A 77 3.05 20.55 -11.10
N ARG A 78 3.99 21.33 -10.53
CA ARG A 78 3.67 22.67 -10.03
C ARG A 78 3.23 23.55 -11.20
N GLY A 79 2.03 24.07 -11.18
CA GLY A 79 1.44 24.83 -12.29
C GLY A 79 0.59 24.01 -13.26
N LEU A 80 0.56 22.68 -13.16
CA LEU A 80 -0.33 21.80 -13.92
C LEU A 80 -1.64 21.51 -13.18
N SER A 81 -1.85 22.11 -12.00
CA SER A 81 -3.03 21.94 -11.16
C SER A 81 -3.36 20.49 -10.83
N PRO A 82 -2.41 19.66 -10.37
CA PRO A 82 -2.68 18.31 -9.92
C PRO A 82 -3.53 18.32 -8.67
N ILE A 83 -4.29 17.25 -8.46
CA ILE A 83 -4.93 16.93 -7.18
C ILE A 83 -4.17 15.75 -6.58
N VAL A 84 -3.65 15.89 -5.37
CA VAL A 84 -2.86 14.85 -4.70
C VAL A 84 -3.50 14.50 -3.36
N LEU A 85 -3.89 13.24 -3.21
CA LEU A 85 -4.49 12.67 -2.01
C LEU A 85 -3.61 11.53 -1.52
N ASP A 86 -2.85 11.75 -0.45
CA ASP A 86 -1.93 10.74 0.08
C ASP A 86 -1.81 10.86 1.61
N HIS A 87 -1.49 9.76 2.27
CA HIS A 87 -1.34 9.68 3.72
C HIS A 87 0.04 9.16 4.15
N HIS A 88 0.89 8.76 3.20
CA HIS A 88 2.22 8.28 3.50
C HIS A 88 3.10 9.39 4.08
N GLU A 89 3.69 9.18 5.25
CA GLU A 89 4.59 10.14 5.91
C GLU A 89 5.70 10.62 4.96
N SER A 90 6.24 9.70 4.18
CA SER A 90 7.30 9.99 3.21
C SER A 90 6.85 10.86 2.04
N ALA A 91 5.55 11.01 1.81
CA ALA A 91 4.95 11.79 0.73
C ALA A 91 4.54 13.21 1.17
N MET A 92 4.47 13.47 2.47
CA MET A 92 3.94 14.72 3.06
C MET A 92 4.46 15.98 2.37
N HIS A 93 5.76 16.10 2.14
CA HIS A 93 6.36 17.29 1.53
C HIS A 93 5.92 17.52 0.08
N VAL A 94 5.69 16.43 -0.69
CA VAL A 94 5.20 16.51 -2.07
C VAL A 94 3.74 16.95 -2.07
N VAL A 95 2.92 16.32 -1.22
CA VAL A 95 1.49 16.67 -1.08
C VAL A 95 1.33 18.14 -0.71
N GLN A 96 2.07 18.62 0.30
CA GLN A 96 2.04 20.03 0.72
C GLN A 96 2.58 20.97 -0.37
N GLY A 97 3.67 20.60 -1.03
CA GLY A 97 4.28 21.38 -2.12
C GLY A 97 3.37 21.54 -3.35
N LEU A 98 2.42 20.63 -3.56
CA LEU A 98 1.43 20.67 -4.63
C LEU A 98 0.04 21.11 -4.16
N ASN A 99 -0.09 21.63 -2.92
CA ASN A 99 -1.36 22.00 -2.30
C ASN A 99 -2.39 20.86 -2.26
N GLY A 100 -1.91 19.62 -2.11
CA GLY A 100 -2.73 18.42 -1.99
C GLY A 100 -3.39 18.28 -0.61
N VAL A 101 -4.12 17.19 -0.41
CA VAL A 101 -4.69 16.82 0.89
C VAL A 101 -3.85 15.68 1.47
N TYR A 102 -3.18 15.98 2.56
CA TYR A 102 -2.44 14.98 3.33
C TYR A 102 -3.32 14.43 4.45
N GLY A 103 -3.46 13.12 4.49
CA GLY A 103 -4.04 12.40 5.61
C GLY A 103 -2.95 12.04 6.63
N ASP A 104 -3.30 11.98 7.90
CA ASP A 104 -2.43 11.46 8.94
C ASP A 104 -2.46 9.92 9.00
N SER A 105 -1.85 9.34 10.03
CA SER A 105 -1.79 7.89 10.25
C SER A 105 -3.15 7.21 10.49
N ASP A 106 -4.22 7.98 10.67
CA ASP A 106 -5.58 7.50 10.84
C ASP A 106 -6.42 7.53 9.55
N HIS A 107 -5.83 8.03 8.46
CA HIS A 107 -6.43 8.07 7.13
C HIS A 107 -5.80 7.02 6.20
N SER A 108 -6.47 6.76 5.11
CA SER A 108 -6.00 5.94 3.98
C SER A 108 -6.34 6.62 2.66
N GLY A 109 -5.68 6.22 1.57
CA GLY A 109 -5.96 6.76 0.24
C GLY A 109 -7.41 6.57 -0.18
N ALA A 110 -8.03 5.42 0.13
CA ALA A 110 -9.44 5.16 -0.13
C ALA A 110 -10.37 6.09 0.65
N MET A 111 -10.07 6.35 1.94
CA MET A 111 -10.86 7.29 2.73
C MET A 111 -10.70 8.73 2.25
N LEU A 112 -9.49 9.12 1.85
CA LEU A 112 -9.25 10.44 1.24
C LEU A 112 -10.00 10.59 -0.09
N ALA A 113 -10.01 9.55 -0.94
CA ALA A 113 -10.78 9.54 -2.17
C ALA A 113 -12.28 9.65 -1.90
N PHE A 114 -12.80 8.94 -0.89
CA PHE A 114 -14.20 9.05 -0.49
C PHE A 114 -14.55 10.48 -0.07
N ALA A 115 -13.78 11.06 0.85
CA ALA A 115 -14.07 12.38 1.39
C ALA A 115 -13.87 13.53 0.38
N ASN A 116 -12.88 13.43 -0.50
CA ASN A 116 -12.46 14.53 -1.37
C ASN A 116 -12.86 14.38 -2.83
N VAL A 117 -13.28 13.19 -3.27
CA VAL A 117 -13.75 12.94 -4.64
C VAL A 117 -15.21 12.52 -4.64
N MET A 118 -15.58 11.48 -3.88
CA MET A 118 -16.95 10.97 -3.91
C MET A 118 -17.93 11.97 -3.27
N VAL A 119 -17.69 12.40 -2.05
CA VAL A 119 -18.59 13.34 -1.34
C VAL A 119 -18.90 14.61 -2.16
N PRO A 120 -17.91 15.30 -2.78
CA PRO A 120 -18.19 16.50 -3.60
C PRO A 120 -18.91 16.22 -4.92
N LEU A 121 -18.73 15.03 -5.51
CA LEU A 121 -19.31 14.72 -6.83
C LEU A 121 -20.68 14.06 -6.74
N VAL A 122 -20.95 13.33 -5.67
CA VAL A 122 -22.02 12.33 -5.60
C VAL A 122 -23.41 12.81 -5.99
N SER A 123 -24.05 11.98 -6.81
CA SER A 123 -25.48 11.99 -7.10
C SER A 123 -25.97 10.53 -7.15
N MET A 124 -26.00 9.85 -6.00
CA MET A 124 -26.43 8.46 -5.91
C MET A 124 -27.39 8.26 -4.73
N PRO A 125 -28.21 7.17 -4.72
CA PRO A 125 -29.05 6.80 -3.58
C PRO A 125 -28.25 6.66 -2.27
N SER A 126 -28.87 6.97 -1.14
CA SER A 126 -28.22 6.91 0.18
C SER A 126 -27.65 5.53 0.51
N GLU A 127 -28.37 4.47 0.16
CA GLU A 127 -27.94 3.07 0.41
C GLU A 127 -26.64 2.73 -0.35
N GLU A 128 -26.53 3.17 -1.60
CA GLU A 128 -25.31 2.98 -2.40
C GLU A 128 -24.15 3.83 -1.86
N PHE A 129 -24.43 5.05 -1.47
CA PHE A 129 -23.44 5.93 -0.83
C PHE A 129 -22.90 5.34 0.48
N GLU A 130 -23.77 4.81 1.32
CA GLU A 130 -23.40 4.14 2.57
C GLU A 130 -22.55 2.88 2.30
N ALA A 131 -22.85 2.13 1.24
CA ALA A 131 -22.03 0.99 0.85
C ALA A 131 -20.60 1.40 0.45
N TRP A 132 -20.44 2.50 -0.30
CA TRP A 132 -19.13 3.04 -0.62
C TRP A 132 -18.41 3.62 0.60
N GLN A 133 -19.14 4.24 1.51
CA GLN A 133 -18.59 4.70 2.80
C GLN A 133 -18.05 3.52 3.61
N ARG A 134 -18.83 2.42 3.71
CA ARG A 134 -18.40 1.18 4.37
C ARG A 134 -17.17 0.59 3.70
N PHE A 135 -17.13 0.56 2.38
CA PHE A 135 -15.99 0.08 1.60
C PHE A 135 -14.71 0.89 1.91
N ALA A 136 -14.78 2.23 1.88
CA ALA A 136 -13.67 3.11 2.21
C ALA A 136 -13.18 2.91 3.65
N HIS A 137 -14.12 2.76 4.59
CA HIS A 137 -13.82 2.47 5.99
C HIS A 137 -13.05 1.15 6.15
N LEU A 138 -13.46 0.09 5.47
CA LEU A 138 -12.77 -1.21 5.53
C LEU A 138 -11.36 -1.12 4.92
N CYS A 139 -11.18 -0.39 3.82
CA CYS A 139 -9.85 -0.11 3.28
C CYS A 139 -8.97 0.59 4.32
N MET A 140 -9.49 1.63 4.97
CA MET A 140 -8.78 2.39 6.01
C MET A 140 -8.42 1.50 7.22
N VAL A 141 -9.35 0.71 7.74
CA VAL A 141 -9.09 -0.21 8.87
C VAL A 141 -7.93 -1.15 8.55
N ARG A 142 -7.89 -1.67 7.32
CA ARG A 142 -6.83 -2.59 6.86
C ARG A 142 -5.50 -1.89 6.65
N ASP A 143 -5.51 -0.75 5.99
CA ASP A 143 -4.30 -0.04 5.62
C ASP A 143 -3.58 0.56 6.84
N THR A 144 -4.34 1.17 7.74
CA THR A 144 -3.81 1.73 9.00
C THR A 144 -3.61 0.68 10.10
N TRP A 145 -3.76 -0.61 9.77
CA TRP A 145 -3.52 -1.77 10.64
C TRP A 145 -4.27 -1.72 11.98
N LYS A 146 -5.55 -1.33 11.97
CA LYS A 146 -6.40 -1.23 13.19
C LYS A 146 -6.90 -2.59 13.65
N THR A 147 -6.00 -3.46 14.10
CA THR A 147 -6.30 -4.86 14.49
C THR A 147 -7.32 -4.99 15.62
N ALA A 148 -7.43 -3.99 16.48
CA ALA A 148 -8.43 -3.94 17.56
C ALA A 148 -9.84 -3.54 17.07
N SER A 149 -9.99 -3.14 15.80
CA SER A 149 -11.30 -2.80 15.24
C SER A 149 -12.20 -4.04 15.14
N PRO A 150 -13.50 -3.93 15.48
CA PRO A 150 -14.46 -5.00 15.23
C PRO A 150 -14.59 -5.33 13.73
N ASP A 151 -14.19 -4.42 12.86
CA ASP A 151 -14.22 -4.54 11.42
C ASP A 151 -12.97 -5.20 10.82
N TRP A 152 -11.96 -5.51 11.62
CA TRP A 152 -10.66 -6.02 11.16
C TRP A 152 -10.79 -7.26 10.26
N ALA A 153 -11.62 -8.23 10.63
CA ALA A 153 -11.79 -9.44 9.85
C ALA A 153 -12.39 -9.16 8.45
N GLU A 154 -13.35 -8.25 8.36
CA GLU A 154 -13.92 -7.83 7.07
C GLU A 154 -12.94 -7.00 6.25
N ALA A 155 -12.17 -6.14 6.91
CA ALA A 155 -11.12 -5.34 6.27
C ALA A 155 -10.02 -6.23 5.64
N CYS A 156 -9.58 -7.27 6.34
CA CYS A 156 -8.66 -8.27 5.79
C CYS A 156 -9.29 -9.02 4.61
N ALA A 157 -10.55 -9.45 4.75
CA ALA A 157 -11.25 -10.15 3.67
C ALA A 157 -11.35 -9.27 2.41
N LEU A 158 -11.75 -8.00 2.57
CA LEU A 158 -11.82 -7.06 1.44
C LEU A 158 -10.45 -6.89 0.76
N ALA A 159 -9.39 -6.67 1.53
CA ALA A 159 -8.05 -6.50 1.00
C ALA A 159 -7.58 -7.71 0.18
N HIS A 160 -7.78 -8.92 0.70
CA HIS A 160 -7.43 -10.14 -0.02
C HIS A 160 -8.24 -10.32 -1.31
N ALA A 161 -9.53 -9.97 -1.29
CA ALA A 161 -10.36 -10.03 -2.49
C ALA A 161 -9.90 -9.03 -3.56
N LEU A 162 -9.59 -7.79 -3.17
CA LEU A 162 -9.09 -6.75 -4.09
C LEU A 162 -7.76 -7.16 -4.74
N LEU A 163 -6.84 -7.70 -3.95
CA LEU A 163 -5.54 -8.19 -4.47
C LEU A 163 -5.72 -9.34 -5.46
N LEU A 164 -6.61 -10.29 -5.16
CA LEU A 164 -6.87 -11.41 -6.07
C LEU A 164 -7.54 -10.96 -7.38
N GLN A 165 -8.55 -10.11 -7.27
CA GLN A 165 -9.29 -9.61 -8.44
C GLN A 165 -8.43 -8.65 -9.28
N GLY A 166 -7.58 -7.89 -8.61
CA GLY A 166 -6.65 -6.96 -9.23
C GLY A 166 -7.28 -5.63 -9.64
N GLN A 167 -6.41 -4.70 -9.91
CA GLN A 167 -6.77 -3.29 -10.14
C GLN A 167 -7.68 -3.03 -11.34
N ARG A 168 -7.46 -3.75 -12.46
CA ARG A 168 -8.31 -3.60 -13.67
C ARG A 168 -9.74 -4.06 -13.42
N TRP A 169 -9.90 -5.16 -12.71
CA TRP A 169 -11.22 -5.66 -12.33
C TRP A 169 -11.93 -4.63 -11.44
N GLY A 170 -11.23 -4.08 -10.42
CA GLY A 170 -11.79 -3.09 -9.51
C GLY A 170 -12.37 -1.88 -10.24
N VAL A 171 -11.60 -1.27 -11.13
CA VAL A 171 -12.06 -0.13 -11.94
C VAL A 171 -13.25 -0.51 -12.83
N ASN A 172 -13.22 -1.67 -13.49
CA ASN A 172 -14.33 -2.14 -14.33
C ASN A 172 -15.60 -2.37 -13.50
N ALA A 173 -15.50 -2.93 -12.31
CA ALA A 173 -16.65 -3.12 -11.42
C ALA A 173 -17.26 -1.77 -11.01
N ALA A 174 -16.44 -0.76 -10.72
CA ALA A 174 -16.89 0.60 -10.42
C ALA A 174 -17.55 1.28 -11.64
N ILE A 175 -17.07 1.03 -12.86
CA ILE A 175 -17.70 1.54 -14.10
C ILE A 175 -19.10 0.95 -14.31
N VAL A 176 -19.30 -0.32 -13.97
CA VAL A 176 -20.62 -0.96 -14.04
C VAL A 176 -21.61 -0.37 -13.03
N GLY A 177 -21.11 0.40 -12.05
CA GLY A 177 -21.93 1.14 -11.11
C GLY A 177 -22.50 0.30 -9.95
N LYS A 178 -22.01 -0.92 -9.76
CA LYS A 178 -22.44 -1.77 -8.65
C LYS A 178 -21.24 -2.23 -7.81
N LEU A 179 -21.24 -1.85 -6.52
CA LEU A 179 -20.25 -2.36 -5.58
C LEU A 179 -20.66 -3.76 -5.09
N PRO A 180 -19.95 -4.84 -5.46
CA PRO A 180 -20.26 -6.19 -5.03
C PRO A 180 -19.60 -6.50 -3.67
N LEU A 181 -19.83 -5.65 -2.65
CA LEU A 181 -19.12 -5.72 -1.36
C LEU A 181 -19.31 -7.08 -0.66
N ALA A 182 -20.54 -7.59 -0.60
CA ALA A 182 -20.82 -8.88 0.04
C ALA A 182 -20.10 -10.04 -0.65
N GLU A 183 -20.01 -10.03 -1.97
CA GLU A 183 -19.32 -11.03 -2.78
C GLU A 183 -17.81 -10.96 -2.55
N LEU A 184 -17.24 -9.74 -2.52
CA LEU A 184 -15.82 -9.51 -2.20
C LEU A 184 -15.48 -10.02 -0.81
N LEU A 185 -16.28 -9.69 0.20
CA LEU A 185 -16.07 -10.17 1.56
C LEU A 185 -16.11 -11.70 1.66
N ASN A 186 -17.06 -12.33 0.97
CA ASN A 186 -17.15 -13.81 0.95
C ASN A 186 -15.93 -14.45 0.26
N LEU A 187 -15.50 -13.89 -0.87
CA LEU A 187 -14.29 -14.33 -1.56
C LEU A 187 -13.05 -14.17 -0.67
N GLY A 188 -12.91 -13.00 -0.07
CA GLY A 188 -11.75 -12.67 0.75
C GLY A 188 -11.62 -13.51 2.01
N ARG A 189 -12.73 -13.88 2.67
CA ARG A 189 -12.71 -14.81 3.82
C ARG A 189 -12.09 -16.16 3.45
N LYS A 190 -12.46 -16.72 2.30
CA LYS A 190 -11.88 -17.99 1.81
C LYS A 190 -10.38 -17.88 1.54
N LEU A 191 -9.94 -16.72 1.04
CA LEU A 191 -8.53 -16.44 0.79
C LEU A 191 -7.76 -16.25 2.09
N HIS A 192 -8.32 -15.53 3.04
CA HIS A 192 -7.72 -15.34 4.36
C HIS A 192 -7.41 -16.68 5.03
N ASP A 193 -8.37 -17.62 5.04
CA ASP A 193 -8.16 -18.97 5.58
C ASP A 193 -7.00 -19.72 4.88
N LYS A 194 -6.84 -19.52 3.57
CA LYS A 194 -5.72 -20.09 2.81
C LYS A 194 -4.38 -19.46 3.24
N ILE A 195 -4.32 -18.13 3.35
CA ILE A 195 -3.14 -17.39 3.77
C ILE A 195 -2.72 -17.82 5.18
N MET A 196 -3.66 -17.92 6.12
CA MET A 196 -3.38 -18.36 7.49
C MET A 196 -2.84 -19.80 7.54
N ARG A 197 -3.31 -20.70 6.69
CA ARG A 197 -2.74 -22.06 6.58
C ARG A 197 -1.30 -22.02 6.04
N GLN A 198 -1.02 -21.19 5.05
CA GLN A 198 0.34 -21.01 4.51
C GLN A 198 1.29 -20.40 5.55
N SER A 199 0.83 -19.43 6.33
CA SER A 199 1.61 -18.76 7.38
C SER A 199 2.14 -19.75 8.43
N LYS A 200 1.39 -20.79 8.78
CA LYS A 200 1.87 -21.87 9.66
C LYS A 200 3.09 -22.60 9.11
N GLY A 201 3.15 -22.79 7.79
CA GLY A 201 4.32 -23.36 7.12
C GLY A 201 5.52 -22.42 7.16
N VAL A 202 5.27 -21.11 6.96
CA VAL A 202 6.32 -20.09 7.02
C VAL A 202 6.91 -19.99 8.42
N VAL A 203 6.10 -19.99 9.49
CA VAL A 203 6.60 -20.00 10.87
C VAL A 203 7.58 -21.15 11.12
N ARG A 204 7.25 -22.35 10.63
CA ARG A 204 8.11 -23.55 10.83
C ARG A 204 9.44 -23.45 10.08
N ASN A 205 9.44 -22.81 8.91
CA ASN A 205 10.59 -22.76 8.00
C ASN A 205 11.37 -21.45 8.07
N SER A 206 10.93 -20.49 8.92
CA SER A 206 11.61 -19.21 9.08
C SER A 206 12.97 -19.40 9.75
N LEU A 207 13.98 -18.76 9.19
CA LEU A 207 15.29 -18.65 9.81
C LEU A 207 15.22 -17.66 10.97
N ARG A 208 15.78 -18.05 12.10
CA ARG A 208 15.82 -17.23 13.33
C ARG A 208 17.24 -16.81 13.61
N ARG A 209 17.41 -15.55 14.02
CA ARG A 209 18.71 -15.01 14.44
C ARG A 209 18.52 -14.13 15.68
N ASN A 210 19.41 -14.28 16.61
CA ASN A 210 19.57 -13.34 17.72
C ASN A 210 20.78 -12.47 17.41
N LEU A 211 20.61 -11.16 17.45
CA LEU A 211 21.64 -10.17 17.20
C LEU A 211 21.89 -9.43 18.51
N SER A 212 23.08 -9.53 19.06
CA SER A 212 23.47 -8.70 20.20
C SER A 212 23.97 -7.36 19.70
N ILE A 213 23.24 -6.29 20.03
CA ILE A 213 23.49 -4.91 19.58
C ILE A 213 23.66 -4.03 20.82
N GLY A 214 24.91 -3.71 21.15
CA GLY A 214 25.22 -3.06 22.43
C GLY A 214 24.79 -3.92 23.61
N SER A 215 23.93 -3.40 24.47
CA SER A 215 23.35 -4.12 25.62
C SER A 215 22.03 -4.83 25.33
N ARG A 216 21.57 -4.84 24.07
CA ARG A 216 20.25 -5.34 23.68
C ARG A 216 20.35 -6.54 22.75
N ASP A 217 19.53 -7.54 22.99
CA ASP A 217 19.33 -8.65 22.06
C ASP A 217 18.10 -8.37 21.18
N VAL A 218 18.30 -8.43 19.86
CA VAL A 218 17.26 -8.27 18.85
C VAL A 218 16.98 -9.62 18.20
N LYS A 219 15.74 -10.04 18.24
CA LYS A 219 15.28 -11.30 17.65
C LYS A 219 14.76 -11.05 16.24
N LEU A 220 15.37 -11.70 15.26
CA LEU A 220 15.08 -11.57 13.85
C LEU A 220 14.49 -12.87 13.32
N ALA A 221 13.37 -12.78 12.58
CA ALA A 221 12.84 -13.84 11.74
C ALA A 221 12.98 -13.48 10.27
N ILE A 222 13.43 -14.43 9.43
CA ILE A 222 13.64 -14.22 8.00
C ILE A 222 13.00 -15.36 7.22
N PHE A 223 12.25 -15.02 6.16
CA PHE A 223 11.66 -16.02 5.27
C PHE A 223 11.58 -15.53 3.82
N ASN A 224 11.56 -16.49 2.89
CA ASN A 224 11.23 -16.22 1.49
C ASN A 224 9.73 -16.27 1.28
N HIS A 225 9.18 -15.29 0.55
CA HIS A 225 7.77 -15.28 0.20
C HIS A 225 7.56 -14.53 -1.12
N ALA A 226 7.11 -15.25 -2.13
CA ALA A 226 7.00 -14.74 -3.48
C ALA A 226 5.76 -13.85 -3.75
N ASP A 227 4.77 -13.85 -2.85
CA ASP A 227 3.55 -13.07 -2.99
C ASP A 227 3.61 -11.80 -2.12
N GLY A 228 4.00 -10.69 -2.75
CA GLY A 228 4.10 -9.39 -2.08
C GLY A 228 2.79 -8.91 -1.45
N GLY A 229 1.64 -9.29 -2.00
CA GLY A 229 0.33 -8.86 -1.50
C GLY A 229 -0.05 -9.45 -0.14
N THR A 230 0.48 -10.62 0.20
CA THR A 230 0.19 -11.31 1.46
C THR A 230 1.32 -11.22 2.49
N VAL A 231 2.43 -10.59 2.14
CA VAL A 231 3.63 -10.53 2.98
C VAL A 231 3.36 -9.89 4.35
N SER A 232 2.49 -8.88 4.40
CA SER A 232 2.13 -8.22 5.67
C SER A 232 1.42 -9.17 6.63
N ASP A 233 0.42 -9.91 6.13
CA ASP A 233 -0.34 -10.86 6.94
C ASP A 233 0.55 -11.97 7.49
N ILE A 234 1.39 -12.53 6.63
CA ILE A 234 2.33 -13.60 7.01
C ILE A 234 3.36 -13.09 8.02
N ALA A 235 3.91 -11.90 7.81
CA ALA A 235 4.91 -11.35 8.70
C ALA A 235 4.34 -11.04 10.10
N HIS A 236 3.12 -10.49 10.17
CA HIS A 236 2.46 -10.28 11.46
C HIS A 236 2.10 -11.60 12.13
N TYR A 237 1.59 -12.59 11.38
CA TYR A 237 1.37 -13.92 11.92
C TYR A 237 2.66 -14.55 12.47
N VAL A 238 3.79 -14.35 11.80
CA VAL A 238 5.11 -14.78 12.29
C VAL A 238 5.47 -14.08 13.60
N MET A 239 5.22 -12.76 13.70
CA MET A 239 5.48 -11.99 14.92
C MET A 239 4.60 -12.42 16.10
N ASP A 240 3.34 -12.76 15.83
CA ASP A 240 2.39 -13.22 16.86
C ASP A 240 2.73 -14.60 17.38
N GLU A 241 3.14 -15.53 16.50
CA GLU A 241 3.45 -16.91 16.85
C GLU A 241 4.91 -17.11 17.35
N MET A 242 5.80 -16.18 17.02
CA MET A 242 7.20 -16.22 17.40
C MET A 242 7.61 -14.88 18.03
N PRO A 243 8.13 -14.88 19.26
CA PRO A 243 8.63 -13.66 19.89
C PRO A 243 9.85 -13.13 19.11
N CYS A 244 9.62 -12.26 18.15
CA CYS A 244 10.65 -11.57 17.38
C CYS A 244 10.41 -10.07 17.34
N ASP A 245 11.49 -9.30 17.22
CA ASP A 245 11.46 -7.84 17.19
C ASP A 245 11.32 -7.31 15.77
N ILE A 246 11.81 -8.08 14.82
CA ILE A 246 11.82 -7.72 13.40
C ILE A 246 11.63 -8.96 12.53
N VAL A 247 10.82 -8.82 11.52
CA VAL A 247 10.58 -9.82 10.48
C VAL A 247 11.04 -9.27 9.14
N VAL A 248 11.82 -10.06 8.43
CA VAL A 248 12.31 -9.76 7.08
C VAL A 248 11.78 -10.81 6.12
N ALA A 249 10.90 -10.41 5.24
CA ALA A 249 10.45 -11.22 4.12
C ALA A 249 11.16 -10.77 2.84
N TYR A 250 11.57 -11.71 1.99
CA TYR A 250 12.22 -11.37 0.73
C TYR A 250 11.70 -12.24 -0.40
N PHE A 251 11.75 -11.70 -1.62
CA PHE A 251 11.46 -12.42 -2.86
C PHE A 251 12.25 -11.82 -4.03
N TYR A 252 12.38 -12.59 -5.10
CA TYR A 252 13.10 -12.14 -6.28
C TYR A 252 12.11 -11.68 -7.35
N VAL A 253 12.43 -10.57 -7.99
CA VAL A 253 11.74 -10.05 -9.16
C VAL A 253 12.72 -10.06 -10.32
N TYR A 254 12.30 -10.66 -11.41
CA TYR A 254 13.06 -10.75 -12.65
C TYR A 254 12.44 -9.73 -13.62
N GLU A 255 13.15 -8.63 -13.86
CA GLU A 255 12.74 -7.56 -14.78
C GLU A 255 13.79 -7.48 -15.89
N ASP A 256 13.41 -7.85 -17.12
CA ASP A 256 14.32 -7.92 -18.29
C ASP A 256 15.60 -8.70 -17.99
N ASP A 257 16.76 -8.05 -18.06
CA ASP A 257 18.08 -8.66 -17.77
C ASP A 257 18.56 -8.41 -16.33
N ASP A 258 17.72 -7.89 -15.44
CA ASP A 258 18.08 -7.55 -14.07
C ASP A 258 17.29 -8.35 -13.04
N THR A 259 18.01 -8.99 -12.13
CA THR A 259 17.40 -9.68 -10.97
C THR A 259 17.49 -8.78 -9.77
N ARG A 260 16.37 -8.53 -9.12
CA ARG A 260 16.29 -7.72 -7.90
C ARG A 260 15.67 -8.52 -6.76
N CYS A 261 16.29 -8.42 -5.60
CA CYS A 261 15.70 -8.92 -4.37
C CYS A 261 14.86 -7.81 -3.74
N VAL A 262 13.55 -8.03 -3.62
CA VAL A 262 12.64 -7.15 -2.89
C VAL A 262 12.58 -7.62 -1.44
N VAL A 263 12.81 -6.71 -0.52
CA VAL A 263 12.82 -6.97 0.92
C VAL A 263 11.73 -6.15 1.58
N SER A 264 10.86 -6.84 2.30
CA SER A 264 9.83 -6.24 3.16
C SER A 264 10.19 -6.45 4.62
N VAL A 265 10.10 -5.39 5.40
CA VAL A 265 10.43 -5.39 6.83
C VAL A 265 9.19 -5.07 7.63
N ARG A 266 8.96 -5.83 8.70
CA ARG A 266 7.98 -5.51 9.74
C ARG A 266 8.66 -5.51 11.09
N SER A 267 8.27 -4.59 11.97
CA SER A 267 8.89 -4.40 13.28
C SER A 267 7.82 -4.20 14.36
N ASN A 268 8.09 -4.71 15.54
CA ASN A 268 7.29 -4.42 16.75
C ASN A 268 7.57 -3.02 17.33
N GLY A 269 8.46 -2.25 16.72
CA GLY A 269 8.91 -0.93 17.17
C GLY A 269 10.28 -0.93 17.86
N ALA A 270 10.86 -2.11 18.10
CA ALA A 270 12.18 -2.24 18.70
C ALA A 270 13.32 -1.74 17.80
N ILE A 271 13.13 -1.91 16.49
CA ILE A 271 13.99 -1.44 15.40
C ILE A 271 13.12 -0.68 14.42
N SER A 272 13.54 0.49 13.96
CA SER A 272 12.83 1.23 12.94
C SER A 272 12.97 0.55 11.58
N ALA A 273 11.85 0.01 11.05
CA ALA A 273 11.83 -0.59 9.73
C ALA A 273 12.15 0.45 8.63
N SER A 274 11.67 1.70 8.79
CA SER A 274 11.95 2.78 7.84
C SER A 274 13.41 3.20 7.82
N ASP A 275 14.11 3.20 8.96
CA ASP A 275 15.53 3.55 9.01
C ASP A 275 16.37 2.45 8.33
N LEU A 276 16.02 1.19 8.58
CA LEU A 276 16.64 0.08 7.89
C LEU A 276 16.40 0.18 6.37
N ALA A 277 15.17 0.41 5.93
CA ALA A 277 14.86 0.53 4.51
C ALA A 277 15.56 1.72 3.85
N ARG A 278 15.58 2.89 4.49
CA ARG A 278 16.29 4.09 3.99
C ARG A 278 17.78 3.85 3.81
N SER A 279 18.42 3.06 4.66
CA SER A 279 19.83 2.73 4.52
C SER A 279 20.18 1.92 3.27
N PHE A 280 19.15 1.37 2.60
CA PHE A 280 19.24 0.68 1.31
C PHE A 280 18.56 1.44 0.16
N GLY A 281 18.23 2.72 0.36
CA GLY A 281 17.54 3.53 -0.64
C GLY A 281 16.03 3.27 -0.75
N GLY A 282 15.46 2.52 0.19
CA GLY A 282 14.03 2.26 0.29
C GLY A 282 13.29 3.25 1.18
N GLY A 283 12.11 2.84 1.66
CA GLY A 283 11.27 3.69 2.51
C GLY A 283 10.09 2.96 3.11
N GLY A 284 9.24 3.71 3.79
CA GLY A 284 8.04 3.22 4.48
C GLY A 284 7.87 3.86 5.84
N GLN A 285 7.09 3.22 6.68
CA GLN A 285 6.80 3.63 8.06
C GLN A 285 7.73 2.93 9.05
N SER A 286 7.78 3.43 10.29
CA SER A 286 8.65 2.88 11.35
C SER A 286 8.41 1.39 11.65
N LYS A 287 7.18 0.91 11.48
CA LYS A 287 6.81 -0.50 11.70
C LYS A 287 6.71 -1.33 10.42
N ALA A 288 6.63 -0.71 9.24
CA ALA A 288 6.45 -1.38 7.96
C ALA A 288 7.18 -0.63 6.85
N ALA A 289 8.19 -1.23 6.27
CA ALA A 289 9.00 -0.61 5.22
C ALA A 289 9.51 -1.66 4.23
N GLY A 290 10.05 -1.19 3.10
CA GLY A 290 10.64 -2.07 2.11
C GLY A 290 11.77 -1.41 1.34
N PHE A 291 12.61 -2.24 0.74
CA PHE A 291 13.72 -1.81 -0.09
C PHE A 291 14.06 -2.88 -1.14
N ARG A 292 14.90 -2.53 -2.07
CA ARG A 292 15.40 -3.44 -3.10
C ARG A 292 16.90 -3.56 -3.01
N ILE A 293 17.41 -4.77 -3.25
CA ILE A 293 18.84 -5.03 -3.39
C ILE A 293 19.07 -5.52 -4.81
N ALA A 294 20.02 -4.90 -5.53
CA ALA A 294 20.37 -5.33 -6.87
C ALA A 294 21.13 -6.67 -6.86
N GLY A 295 20.91 -7.46 -7.89
CA GLY A 295 21.59 -8.73 -8.11
C GLY A 295 20.90 -9.95 -7.48
N ASP A 296 21.30 -11.12 -7.96
CA ASP A 296 20.85 -12.43 -7.45
C ASP A 296 21.64 -12.77 -6.18
N MET A 297 21.10 -12.32 -5.05
CA MET A 297 21.71 -12.59 -3.75
C MET A 297 21.19 -13.90 -3.16
N SER A 298 22.10 -14.77 -2.71
CA SER A 298 21.69 -15.95 -1.96
C SER A 298 20.93 -15.55 -0.67
N PRO A 299 20.04 -16.41 -0.15
CA PRO A 299 19.37 -16.16 1.13
C PRO A 299 20.34 -15.82 2.26
N ASN A 300 21.49 -16.50 2.30
CA ASN A 300 22.51 -16.23 3.31
C ASN A 300 23.14 -14.83 3.15
N SER A 301 23.37 -14.39 1.93
CA SER A 301 23.89 -13.05 1.65
C SER A 301 22.91 -11.96 2.07
N ILE A 302 21.60 -12.14 1.81
CA ILE A 302 20.54 -11.23 2.27
C ILE A 302 20.56 -11.14 3.80
N ILE A 303 20.62 -12.29 4.49
CA ILE A 303 20.70 -12.35 5.95
C ILE A 303 21.90 -11.57 6.46
N GLN A 304 23.09 -11.81 5.89
CA GLN A 304 24.33 -11.15 6.31
C GLN A 304 24.26 -9.63 6.13
N VAL A 305 23.78 -9.17 4.96
CA VAL A 305 23.68 -7.74 4.64
C VAL A 305 22.67 -7.05 5.58
N VAL A 306 21.51 -7.66 5.79
CA VAL A 306 20.47 -7.09 6.65
C VAL A 306 20.91 -7.08 8.13
N THR A 307 21.48 -8.17 8.62
CA THR A 307 21.94 -8.26 10.03
C THR A 307 23.07 -7.29 10.30
N LYS A 308 24.03 -7.17 9.39
CA LYS A 308 25.11 -6.17 9.48
C LYS A 308 24.55 -4.76 9.57
N ARG A 309 23.60 -4.42 8.68
CA ARG A 309 23.02 -3.07 8.67
C ARG A 309 22.19 -2.76 9.93
N ILE A 310 21.45 -3.72 10.45
CA ILE A 310 20.75 -3.58 11.74
C ILE A 310 21.74 -3.28 12.86
N ALA A 311 22.86 -3.97 12.89
CA ALA A 311 23.90 -3.74 13.90
C ALA A 311 24.52 -2.32 13.78
N GLU A 312 24.80 -1.86 12.56
CA GLU A 312 25.38 -0.53 12.29
C GLU A 312 24.43 0.63 12.66
N LEU A 313 23.13 0.48 12.45
CA LEU A 313 22.15 1.53 12.74
C LEU A 313 21.84 1.69 14.24
N ASN A 314 22.23 0.73 15.07
CA ASN A 314 21.91 0.71 16.48
C ASN A 314 23.17 0.77 17.38
N GLN A 315 24.32 1.10 16.80
CA GLN A 315 25.55 1.48 17.52
C GLN A 315 25.54 2.97 17.85
#